data_d8f3fe1874e6d6620d8e723d5eed8abc
#
_entry.id   d8f3fe1874e6d6620d8e723d5eed8abc
#
_cell.length_a   1.000
_cell.length_b   1.000
_cell.length_c   1.000
_cell.angle_alpha   90.00
_cell.angle_beta   90.00
_cell.angle_gamma   90.00
#
_symmetry.space_group_name_H-M   'P 1'
#
loop_
_entity.id
_entity.type
_entity.pdbx_description
1 polymer ?
#
loop_
_entity_poly.entity_id
_entity_poly.type
_entity_poly.pdbx_seq_one_letter_code
_entity_poly.pdbx_strand_id
1 'polypeptide(L)'
;MSNGQPRPTFYVAVLLVVIGLVGLALWRYGAIGPKSETGQFTADELAKMKTGAEAADSSGITTVKEYNFVPSARLPEVKGISSYKPMADRTVRFAINVWAGWSPIIYANNGFKPGKVWKTPGGKDFKVELVLIDDPIAMRDAYAAGNLHVGWATLDMLPLFLEGLRKDTRVMPRVFQQVDWSNGGDGIVVRDNIKTMSDLRGKTVVLAQNSPSHFFILNALINAGVQPAEVNFKFTQDAFQAAAAFNADKSIAGCVSWAPDIYNLEKAKGNRLLVTTATANKL
;
A
#
# COMPACT_ATOMS: atom_id res chain seq x y z
N MET A 1 21.61 70.83 7.82
CA MET A 1 21.64 69.38 7.58
C MET A 1 20.57 68.74 8.45
N SER A 2 19.45 68.35 7.87
CA SER A 2 18.34 67.76 8.64
C SER A 2 18.72 66.32 8.97
N ASN A 3 18.78 66.00 10.25
CA ASN A 3 18.94 64.63 10.74
C ASN A 3 17.76 63.78 10.22
N GLY A 4 18.04 62.92 9.25
CA GLY A 4 17.09 62.06 8.61
C GLY A 4 16.63 60.86 9.47
N GLN A 5 16.05 61.17 10.62
CA GLN A 5 15.38 60.14 11.40
C GLN A 5 14.05 59.78 10.72
N PRO A 6 13.77 58.46 10.51
CA PRO A 6 12.54 58.01 9.92
C PRO A 6 11.34 58.47 10.75
N ARG A 7 10.27 58.87 10.07
CA ARG A 7 9.04 59.28 10.73
C ARG A 7 8.45 58.13 11.56
N PRO A 8 7.75 58.40 12.68
CA PRO A 8 7.14 57.36 13.52
C PRO A 8 6.29 56.33 12.72
N THR A 9 5.63 56.81 11.65
CA THR A 9 4.83 55.99 10.73
C THR A 9 5.67 54.91 10.00
N PHE A 10 6.97 55.15 9.77
CA PHE A 10 7.86 54.18 9.18
C PHE A 10 8.09 52.96 10.12
N TYR A 11 8.28 53.23 11.40
CA TYR A 11 8.48 52.17 12.38
C TYR A 11 7.23 51.32 12.57
N VAL A 12 6.02 51.97 12.52
CA VAL A 12 4.73 51.25 12.56
C VAL A 12 4.57 50.36 11.33
N ALA A 13 4.92 50.86 10.14
CA ALA A 13 4.86 50.07 8.91
C ALA A 13 5.80 48.86 8.95
N VAL A 14 7.06 49.06 9.41
CA VAL A 14 8.02 47.97 9.57
C VAL A 14 7.54 46.94 10.59
N LEU A 15 6.97 47.38 11.71
CA LEU A 15 6.41 46.46 12.72
C LEU A 15 5.27 45.61 12.15
N LEU A 16 4.36 46.21 11.39
CA LEU A 16 3.27 45.47 10.75
C LEU A 16 3.76 44.44 9.73
N VAL A 17 4.79 44.78 8.95
CA VAL A 17 5.42 43.84 8.00
C VAL A 17 6.07 42.68 8.75
N VAL A 18 6.79 42.97 9.83
CA VAL A 18 7.43 41.93 10.65
C VAL A 18 6.38 41.00 11.29
N ILE A 19 5.31 41.56 11.85
CA ILE A 19 4.22 40.77 12.42
C ILE A 19 3.54 39.93 11.34
N GLY A 20 3.33 40.47 10.13
CA GLY A 20 2.79 39.73 8.99
C GLY A 20 3.67 38.58 8.54
N LEU A 21 4.98 38.82 8.45
CA LEU A 21 5.96 37.77 8.08
C LEU A 21 6.09 36.69 9.15
N VAL A 22 6.09 37.08 10.43
CA VAL A 22 6.09 36.11 11.54
C VAL A 22 4.78 35.31 11.56
N GLY A 23 3.64 35.97 11.37
CA GLY A 23 2.34 35.30 11.26
C GLY A 23 2.29 34.33 10.08
N LEU A 24 2.81 34.73 8.92
CA LEU A 24 2.92 33.86 7.73
C LEU A 24 3.87 32.67 7.96
N ALA A 25 4.99 32.90 8.62
CA ALA A 25 5.93 31.86 8.96
C ALA A 25 5.29 30.85 9.95
N LEU A 26 4.66 31.34 11.01
CA LEU A 26 3.99 30.49 11.99
C LEU A 26 2.83 29.70 11.36
N TRP A 27 2.09 30.31 10.41
CA TRP A 27 1.05 29.61 9.65
C TRP A 27 1.66 28.56 8.73
N ARG A 28 2.71 28.89 8.00
CA ARG A 28 3.39 27.98 7.06
C ARG A 28 4.07 26.80 7.76
N TYR A 29 4.58 27.00 8.98
CA TYR A 29 5.20 25.95 9.79
C TYR A 29 4.21 25.27 10.76
N GLY A 30 2.91 25.55 10.62
CA GLY A 30 1.86 24.87 11.38
C GLY A 30 1.75 25.23 12.86
N ALA A 31 2.39 26.34 13.26
CA ALA A 31 2.31 26.83 14.64
C ALA A 31 1.03 27.64 14.92
N ILE A 32 0.43 28.23 13.89
CA ILE A 32 -0.87 28.94 13.94
C ILE A 32 -1.66 28.57 12.68
N GLY A 33 -2.84 28.07 12.83
CA GLY A 33 -3.75 27.69 11.75
C GLY A 33 -4.64 26.54 12.20
N PRO A 34 -5.72 26.22 11.47
CA PRO A 34 -6.41 25.00 11.73
C PRO A 34 -5.37 23.90 11.63
N LYS A 35 -5.09 23.24 12.75
CA LYS A 35 -4.30 22.01 12.72
C LYS A 35 -5.01 21.14 11.71
N SER A 36 -4.40 20.90 10.54
CA SER A 36 -4.82 19.79 9.72
C SER A 36 -4.82 18.63 10.70
N GLU A 37 -5.94 17.97 10.86
CA GLU A 37 -6.00 16.71 11.59
C GLU A 37 -5.07 15.80 10.82
N THR A 38 -3.81 15.85 11.17
CA THR A 38 -2.81 14.88 10.74
C THR A 38 -3.29 13.59 11.35
N GLY A 39 -3.90 12.76 10.49
CA GLY A 39 -4.63 11.59 10.88
C GLY A 39 -3.82 10.70 11.81
N GLN A 40 -4.03 10.87 13.09
CA GLN A 40 -3.73 9.81 14.02
C GLN A 40 -4.80 8.75 13.77
N PHE A 41 -4.36 7.53 13.54
CA PHE A 41 -5.29 6.42 13.48
C PHE A 41 -6.04 6.30 14.80
N THR A 42 -7.35 6.21 14.75
CA THR A 42 -8.16 5.89 15.90
C THR A 42 -7.81 4.49 16.42
N ALA A 43 -8.11 4.21 17.68
CA ALA A 43 -7.92 2.87 18.24
C ALA A 43 -8.68 1.80 17.45
N ASP A 44 -9.84 2.15 16.89
CA ASP A 44 -10.65 1.26 16.04
C ASP A 44 -10.04 1.01 14.67
N GLU A 45 -9.44 2.03 14.03
CA GLU A 45 -8.70 1.86 12.79
C GLU A 45 -7.45 0.98 12.99
N LEU A 46 -6.72 1.20 14.09
CA LEU A 46 -5.59 0.36 14.48
C LEU A 46 -6.02 -1.08 14.82
N ALA A 47 -7.18 -1.26 15.45
CA ALA A 47 -7.74 -2.57 15.72
C ALA A 47 -8.13 -3.28 14.42
N LYS A 48 -8.78 -2.60 13.48
CA LYS A 48 -9.09 -3.14 12.14
C LYS A 48 -7.84 -3.52 11.36
N MET A 49 -6.77 -2.72 11.43
CA MET A 49 -5.47 -3.06 10.85
C MET A 49 -4.83 -4.28 11.52
N LYS A 50 -5.18 -4.58 12.75
CA LYS A 50 -4.64 -5.71 13.52
C LYS A 50 -5.45 -7.01 13.36
N THR A 51 -6.74 -6.90 13.06
CA THR A 51 -7.64 -8.07 13.01
C THR A 51 -7.49 -8.90 11.75
N GLY A 52 -6.69 -8.42 10.80
CA GLY A 52 -6.19 -9.26 9.74
C GLY A 52 -7.18 -9.62 8.65
N ALA A 53 -6.70 -10.41 7.74
CA ALA A 53 -7.49 -10.99 6.67
C ALA A 53 -8.57 -11.92 7.22
N GLU A 54 -9.69 -11.97 6.53
CA GLU A 54 -10.70 -12.97 6.76
C GLU A 54 -10.10 -14.39 6.71
N ALA A 55 -10.70 -15.31 7.45
CA ALA A 55 -10.31 -16.71 7.37
C ALA A 55 -10.52 -17.21 5.93
N ALA A 56 -9.51 -17.87 5.39
CA ALA A 56 -9.58 -18.46 4.05
C ALA A 56 -10.76 -19.44 3.99
N ASP A 57 -11.60 -19.27 2.97
CA ASP A 57 -12.68 -20.23 2.69
C ASP A 57 -12.09 -21.43 1.93
N SER A 58 -11.92 -22.54 2.63
CA SER A 58 -11.39 -23.78 2.06
C SER A 58 -12.33 -24.44 1.04
N SER A 59 -13.60 -24.05 1.00
CA SER A 59 -14.61 -24.57 0.09
C SER A 59 -14.87 -23.70 -1.13
N GLY A 60 -14.33 -22.47 -1.17
CA GLY A 60 -14.56 -21.49 -2.22
C GLY A 60 -13.51 -21.48 -3.32
N ILE A 61 -13.84 -20.82 -4.44
CA ILE A 61 -12.89 -20.55 -5.53
C ILE A 61 -11.94 -19.42 -5.17
N THR A 62 -12.37 -18.52 -4.29
CA THR A 62 -11.61 -17.33 -3.86
C THR A 62 -11.33 -17.36 -2.37
N THR A 63 -10.29 -16.66 -1.95
CA THR A 63 -9.87 -16.57 -0.53
C THR A 63 -10.90 -15.86 0.34
N VAL A 64 -11.65 -14.90 -0.23
CA VAL A 64 -12.75 -14.18 0.42
C VAL A 64 -14.01 -14.23 -0.46
N LYS A 65 -15.20 -14.06 0.14
CA LYS A 65 -16.47 -14.05 -0.58
C LYS A 65 -17.02 -12.64 -0.81
N GLU A 66 -16.79 -11.75 0.13
CA GLU A 66 -17.28 -10.39 0.08
C GLU A 66 -16.32 -9.48 -0.67
N TYR A 67 -16.87 -8.52 -1.38
CA TYR A 67 -16.09 -7.51 -2.06
C TYR A 67 -16.85 -6.18 -2.13
N ASN A 68 -16.07 -5.09 -2.15
CA ASN A 68 -16.57 -3.75 -2.38
C ASN A 68 -15.71 -3.06 -3.43
N PHE A 69 -16.35 -2.39 -4.38
CA PHE A 69 -15.63 -1.52 -5.30
C PHE A 69 -15.28 -0.21 -4.62
N VAL A 70 -14.05 0.22 -4.85
CA VAL A 70 -13.54 1.53 -4.41
C VAL A 70 -13.35 2.43 -5.62
N PRO A 71 -13.61 3.75 -5.51
CA PRO A 71 -13.41 4.66 -6.61
C PRO A 71 -11.92 4.74 -6.97
N SER A 72 -11.64 4.92 -8.27
CA SER A 72 -10.30 5.28 -8.72
C SER A 72 -9.91 6.61 -8.10
N ALA A 73 -8.75 6.65 -7.47
CA ALA A 73 -8.22 7.85 -6.83
C ALA A 73 -6.73 8.01 -7.15
N ARG A 74 -6.25 9.24 -7.10
CA ARG A 74 -4.80 9.49 -7.03
C ARG A 74 -4.25 8.83 -5.77
N LEU A 75 -2.95 8.49 -5.80
CA LEU A 75 -2.27 8.01 -4.60
C LEU A 75 -2.52 9.01 -3.45
N PRO A 76 -3.17 8.58 -2.36
CA PRO A 76 -3.47 9.49 -1.26
C PRO A 76 -2.20 10.01 -0.62
N GLU A 77 -2.27 11.22 -0.06
CA GLU A 77 -1.16 11.73 0.76
C GLU A 77 -0.90 10.81 1.95
N VAL A 78 0.36 10.78 2.40
CA VAL A 78 0.74 10.01 3.58
C VAL A 78 0.02 10.57 4.80
N LYS A 79 -0.74 9.74 5.48
CA LYS A 79 -1.39 10.08 6.75
C LYS A 79 -0.39 9.86 7.90
N GLY A 80 -0.47 10.74 8.87
CA GLY A 80 0.30 10.65 10.10
C GLY A 80 1.64 11.38 10.02
N ILE A 81 2.07 11.84 11.18
CA ILE A 81 3.43 12.35 11.42
C ILE A 81 4.14 11.28 12.22
N SER A 82 5.40 11.02 11.91
CA SER A 82 6.19 10.08 12.68
C SER A 82 6.20 10.49 14.16
N SER A 83 5.55 9.67 14.94
CA SER A 83 5.56 9.73 16.40
C SER A 83 6.38 8.57 16.98
N TYR A 84 7.48 8.19 16.29
CA TYR A 84 8.28 7.05 16.67
C TYR A 84 8.49 6.99 18.19
N LYS A 85 8.08 5.88 18.75
CA LYS A 85 8.33 5.53 20.16
C LYS A 85 9.33 4.38 20.19
N PRO A 86 10.22 4.35 21.19
CA PRO A 86 11.08 3.19 21.41
C PRO A 86 10.25 1.91 21.45
N MET A 87 10.82 0.83 20.93
CA MET A 87 10.19 -0.48 20.95
C MET A 87 9.87 -0.89 22.39
N ALA A 88 8.57 -1.05 22.69
CA ALA A 88 8.16 -1.62 23.98
C ALA A 88 8.68 -3.06 24.09
N ASP A 89 9.25 -3.44 25.22
CA ASP A 89 9.81 -4.77 25.47
C ASP A 89 10.74 -5.30 24.37
N ARG A 90 11.43 -4.37 23.66
CA ARG A 90 12.26 -4.71 22.51
C ARG A 90 11.51 -5.55 21.46
N THR A 91 10.22 -5.26 21.26
CA THR A 91 9.37 -5.93 20.28
C THR A 91 9.36 -5.15 18.96
N VAL A 92 9.88 -5.77 17.91
CA VAL A 92 9.82 -5.25 16.53
C VAL A 92 8.43 -5.55 15.97
N ARG A 93 7.70 -4.53 15.56
CA ARG A 93 6.44 -4.67 14.83
C ARG A 93 6.74 -4.70 13.34
N PHE A 94 6.48 -5.84 12.73
CA PHE A 94 6.82 -6.16 11.35
C PHE A 94 5.53 -6.41 10.56
N ALA A 95 5.22 -5.54 9.60
CA ALA A 95 4.06 -5.72 8.75
C ALA A 95 4.27 -6.83 7.73
N ILE A 96 3.24 -7.62 7.53
CA ILE A 96 3.13 -8.61 6.46
C ILE A 96 1.75 -8.47 5.80
N ASN A 97 1.58 -9.06 4.63
CA ASN A 97 0.29 -9.22 3.96
C ASN A 97 -0.02 -10.70 3.71
N VAL A 98 -1.19 -11.00 3.18
CA VAL A 98 -1.54 -12.37 2.77
C VAL A 98 -0.78 -12.71 1.49
N TRP A 99 0.42 -13.24 1.68
CA TRP A 99 1.33 -13.71 0.65
C TRP A 99 2.14 -14.91 1.16
N ALA A 100 2.26 -15.95 0.37
CA ALA A 100 2.94 -17.19 0.78
C ALA A 100 4.43 -17.00 1.12
N GLY A 101 5.09 -16.00 0.55
CA GLY A 101 6.48 -15.65 0.83
C GLY A 101 6.78 -15.31 2.29
N TRP A 102 5.75 -14.97 3.09
CA TRP A 102 5.90 -14.74 4.53
C TRP A 102 5.92 -16.01 5.39
N SER A 103 5.59 -17.17 4.81
CA SER A 103 5.55 -18.44 5.56
C SER A 103 6.82 -18.74 6.35
N PRO A 104 8.04 -18.48 5.83
CA PRO A 104 9.27 -18.72 6.59
C PRO A 104 9.36 -17.90 7.88
N ILE A 105 9.05 -16.61 7.85
CA ILE A 105 9.11 -15.77 9.07
C ILE A 105 7.99 -16.11 10.04
N ILE A 106 6.78 -16.42 9.55
CA ILE A 106 5.65 -16.86 10.38
C ILE A 106 6.03 -18.15 11.13
N TYR A 107 6.56 -19.13 10.42
CA TYR A 107 7.03 -20.38 10.99
C TYR A 107 8.17 -20.15 12.00
N ALA A 108 9.19 -19.40 11.58
CA ALA A 108 10.36 -19.13 12.41
C ALA A 108 10.00 -18.36 13.69
N ASN A 109 8.98 -17.50 13.66
CA ASN A 109 8.50 -16.73 14.80
C ASN A 109 7.48 -17.48 15.68
N ASN A 110 7.11 -18.71 15.33
CA ASN A 110 6.03 -19.49 15.97
C ASN A 110 4.67 -18.77 15.88
N GLY A 111 4.38 -18.14 14.75
CA GLY A 111 3.14 -17.40 14.49
C GLY A 111 3.29 -15.88 14.59
N PHE A 112 2.18 -15.20 14.78
CA PHE A 112 2.09 -13.73 14.68
C PHE A 112 2.48 -13.01 15.97
N LYS A 113 2.24 -13.64 17.12
CA LYS A 113 2.45 -13.02 18.43
C LYS A 113 3.94 -12.96 18.81
N PRO A 114 4.37 -11.96 19.60
CA PRO A 114 5.76 -11.80 20.01
C PRO A 114 6.14 -12.79 21.13
N GLY A 115 5.85 -14.08 20.92
CA GLY A 115 6.10 -15.14 21.92
C GLY A 115 7.52 -15.69 21.90
N LYS A 116 8.19 -15.64 20.74
CA LYS A 116 9.56 -16.13 20.59
C LYS A 116 10.57 -15.03 20.93
N VAL A 117 11.59 -15.40 21.70
CA VAL A 117 12.73 -14.52 21.95
C VAL A 117 13.82 -14.82 20.93
N TRP A 118 14.22 -13.77 20.22
CA TRP A 118 15.32 -13.76 19.27
C TRP A 118 16.56 -13.12 19.90
N LYS A 119 17.72 -13.42 19.35
CA LYS A 119 18.98 -12.79 19.78
C LYS A 119 19.62 -12.04 18.61
N THR A 120 20.07 -10.83 18.89
CA THR A 120 20.94 -10.11 17.96
C THR A 120 22.32 -10.77 17.91
N PRO A 121 23.15 -10.49 16.89
CA PRO A 121 24.56 -10.92 16.87
C PRO A 121 25.33 -10.54 18.14
N GLY A 122 24.98 -9.41 18.77
CA GLY A 122 25.56 -8.94 20.04
C GLY A 122 24.92 -9.56 21.31
N GLY A 123 24.13 -10.63 21.18
CA GLY A 123 23.54 -11.37 22.30
C GLY A 123 22.33 -10.72 22.96
N LYS A 124 21.85 -9.58 22.45
CA LYS A 124 20.69 -8.88 23.04
C LYS A 124 19.38 -9.52 22.59
N ASP A 125 18.50 -9.78 23.54
CA ASP A 125 17.19 -10.35 23.26
C ASP A 125 16.24 -9.34 22.59
N PHE A 126 15.37 -9.82 21.69
CA PHE A 126 14.27 -9.06 21.10
C PHE A 126 13.13 -10.01 20.71
N LYS A 127 11.96 -9.45 20.46
CA LYS A 127 10.77 -10.17 20.00
C LYS A 127 10.28 -9.58 18.68
N VAL A 128 9.48 -10.35 17.95
CA VAL A 128 8.84 -9.91 16.70
C VAL A 128 7.34 -10.12 16.79
N GLU A 129 6.58 -9.06 16.58
CA GLU A 129 5.14 -9.09 16.35
C GLU A 129 4.88 -8.95 14.85
N LEU A 130 4.28 -9.95 14.23
CA LEU A 130 3.85 -9.88 12.83
C LEU A 130 2.47 -9.24 12.77
N VAL A 131 2.37 -8.12 12.03
CA VAL A 131 1.15 -7.32 11.90
C VAL A 131 0.62 -7.47 10.48
N LEU A 132 -0.54 -8.12 10.34
CA LEU A 132 -1.16 -8.35 9.04
C LEU A 132 -1.89 -7.09 8.56
N ILE A 133 -1.45 -6.54 7.44
CA ILE A 133 -2.09 -5.39 6.77
C ILE A 133 -2.01 -5.63 5.26
N ASP A 134 -3.14 -5.93 4.64
CA ASP A 134 -3.21 -6.23 3.21
C ASP A 134 -3.34 -4.99 2.33
N ASP A 135 -4.02 -3.95 2.81
CA ASP A 135 -4.12 -2.68 2.09
C ASP A 135 -2.74 -1.98 2.07
N PRO A 136 -2.15 -1.77 0.87
CA PRO A 136 -0.81 -1.20 0.76
C PRO A 136 -0.71 0.22 1.31
N ILE A 137 -1.77 1.02 1.15
CA ILE A 137 -1.80 2.42 1.61
C ILE A 137 -1.92 2.47 3.12
N ALA A 138 -2.78 1.63 3.71
CA ALA A 138 -2.90 1.51 5.15
C ALA A 138 -1.57 1.06 5.79
N MET A 139 -0.86 0.13 5.16
CA MET A 139 0.47 -0.31 5.61
C MET A 139 1.49 0.84 5.56
N ARG A 140 1.56 1.57 4.42
CA ARG A 140 2.43 2.74 4.27
C ARG A 140 2.17 3.78 5.37
N ASP A 141 0.90 4.09 5.61
CA ASP A 141 0.50 5.11 6.57
C ASP A 141 0.77 4.66 8.02
N ALA A 142 0.55 3.38 8.34
CA ALA A 142 0.92 2.81 9.64
C ALA A 142 2.44 2.87 9.89
N TYR A 143 3.24 2.62 8.84
CA TYR A 143 4.69 2.79 8.89
C TYR A 143 5.07 4.27 9.12
N ALA A 144 4.51 5.18 8.34
CA ALA A 144 4.78 6.62 8.47
C ALA A 144 4.39 7.16 9.85
N ALA A 145 3.31 6.66 10.45
CA ALA A 145 2.86 7.04 11.78
C ALA A 145 3.74 6.46 12.92
N GLY A 146 4.74 5.63 12.62
CA GLY A 146 5.60 4.98 13.62
C GLY A 146 4.94 3.80 14.33
N ASN A 147 3.81 3.30 13.82
CA ASN A 147 3.13 2.13 14.35
C ASN A 147 3.78 0.82 13.91
N LEU A 148 4.66 0.87 12.93
CA LEU A 148 5.47 -0.23 12.42
C LEU A 148 6.95 0.15 12.42
N HIS A 149 7.80 -0.82 12.70
CA HIS A 149 9.25 -0.66 12.57
C HIS A 149 9.75 -1.16 11.21
N VAL A 150 9.07 -2.16 10.66
CA VAL A 150 9.34 -2.75 9.36
C VAL A 150 8.05 -2.79 8.56
N GLY A 151 8.06 -2.20 7.38
CA GLY A 151 6.99 -2.30 6.39
C GLY A 151 7.36 -3.29 5.29
N TRP A 152 6.39 -3.62 4.45
CA TRP A 152 6.60 -4.40 3.23
C TRP A 152 6.29 -3.53 2.00
N ALA A 153 6.95 -3.81 0.92
CA ALA A 153 6.61 -3.27 -0.39
C ALA A 153 7.21 -4.15 -1.47
N THR A 154 6.57 -4.21 -2.62
CA THR A 154 7.22 -4.70 -3.83
C THR A 154 8.06 -3.59 -4.46
N LEU A 155 9.00 -3.93 -5.34
CA LEU A 155 9.90 -2.93 -5.95
C LEU A 155 9.16 -1.96 -6.87
N ASP A 156 8.00 -2.32 -7.40
CA ASP A 156 7.12 -1.44 -8.18
C ASP A 156 6.32 -0.47 -7.29
N MET A 157 5.93 -0.91 -6.08
CA MET A 157 5.20 -0.07 -5.12
C MET A 157 6.11 0.92 -4.38
N LEU A 158 7.36 0.56 -4.15
CA LEU A 158 8.28 1.39 -3.37
C LEU A 158 8.45 2.81 -3.93
N PRO A 159 8.64 3.05 -5.24
CA PRO A 159 8.69 4.40 -5.80
C PRO A 159 7.43 5.23 -5.53
N LEU A 160 6.25 4.60 -5.58
CA LEU A 160 4.98 5.27 -5.26
C LEU A 160 4.94 5.73 -3.81
N PHE A 161 5.42 4.90 -2.88
CA PHE A 161 5.46 5.25 -1.45
C PHE A 161 6.50 6.32 -1.15
N LEU A 162 7.65 6.27 -1.81
CA LEU A 162 8.75 7.22 -1.60
C LEU A 162 8.34 8.65 -1.91
N GLU A 163 7.45 8.88 -2.87
CA GLU A 163 6.98 10.24 -3.17
C GLU A 163 6.41 10.95 -1.94
N GLY A 164 5.59 10.25 -1.17
CA GLY A 164 5.02 10.79 0.06
C GLY A 164 5.96 10.73 1.26
N LEU A 165 6.64 9.60 1.44
CA LEU A 165 7.50 9.37 2.62
C LEU A 165 8.73 10.27 2.67
N ARG A 166 9.30 10.66 1.52
CA ARG A 166 10.47 11.57 1.46
C ARG A 166 10.20 12.97 2.00
N LYS A 167 8.93 13.34 2.20
CA LYS A 167 8.55 14.62 2.79
C LYS A 167 8.95 14.71 4.28
N ASP A 168 9.13 13.57 4.93
CA ASP A 168 9.63 13.46 6.30
C ASP A 168 10.82 12.50 6.36
N THR A 169 12.03 13.06 6.56
CA THR A 169 13.28 12.28 6.58
C THR A 169 13.33 11.21 7.68
N ARG A 170 12.50 11.34 8.72
CA ARG A 170 12.43 10.38 9.83
C ARG A 170 11.79 9.07 9.42
N VAL A 171 10.97 9.08 8.36
CA VAL A 171 10.27 7.90 7.86
C VAL A 171 10.77 7.42 6.49
N MET A 172 11.89 7.97 6.02
CA MET A 172 12.53 7.50 4.80
C MET A 172 12.89 6.01 4.95
N PRO A 173 12.28 5.12 4.14
CA PRO A 173 12.53 3.70 4.26
C PRO A 173 13.92 3.32 3.75
N ARG A 174 14.44 2.23 4.28
CA ARG A 174 15.63 1.55 3.78
C ARG A 174 15.26 0.11 3.47
N VAL A 175 15.45 -0.30 2.23
CA VAL A 175 15.34 -1.71 1.86
C VAL A 175 16.57 -2.44 2.40
N PHE A 176 16.36 -3.44 3.24
CA PHE A 176 17.43 -4.22 3.84
C PHE A 176 17.35 -5.71 3.53
N GLN A 177 16.21 -6.18 3.06
CA GLN A 177 15.98 -7.59 2.76
C GLN A 177 15.02 -7.75 1.59
N GLN A 178 15.40 -8.54 0.61
CA GLN A 178 14.48 -9.17 -0.33
C GLN A 178 13.99 -10.47 0.31
N VAL A 179 12.68 -10.59 0.46
CA VAL A 179 12.07 -11.77 1.10
C VAL A 179 11.76 -12.84 0.06
N ASP A 180 11.22 -12.42 -1.08
CA ASP A 180 10.74 -13.30 -2.12
C ASP A 180 10.66 -12.55 -3.46
N TRP A 181 10.37 -13.26 -4.54
CA TRP A 181 9.91 -12.67 -5.80
C TRP A 181 8.79 -13.53 -6.39
N SER A 182 7.90 -12.89 -7.12
CA SER A 182 6.82 -13.58 -7.80
C SER A 182 7.35 -14.29 -9.06
N ASN A 183 7.23 -15.60 -9.06
CA ASN A 183 7.49 -16.44 -10.23
C ASN A 183 6.30 -17.36 -10.50
N GLY A 184 5.27 -16.78 -11.13
CA GLY A 184 3.97 -17.43 -11.32
C GLY A 184 2.97 -17.14 -10.19
N GLY A 185 3.39 -16.42 -9.13
CA GLY A 185 2.51 -16.09 -8.00
C GLY A 185 1.46 -15.03 -8.30
N ASP A 186 1.72 -14.14 -9.26
CA ASP A 186 0.76 -13.14 -9.74
C ASP A 186 0.31 -13.47 -11.15
N GLY A 187 -0.94 -13.12 -11.50
CA GLY A 187 -1.49 -13.44 -12.80
C GLY A 187 -2.71 -12.62 -13.20
N ILE A 188 -2.99 -12.68 -14.50
CA ILE A 188 -4.15 -12.10 -15.15
C ILE A 188 -5.06 -13.24 -15.58
N VAL A 189 -6.17 -13.41 -14.87
CA VAL A 189 -7.21 -14.40 -15.19
C VAL A 189 -8.29 -13.70 -16.01
N VAL A 190 -8.71 -14.31 -17.10
CA VAL A 190 -9.70 -13.73 -18.01
C VAL A 190 -10.78 -14.74 -18.36
N ARG A 191 -11.88 -14.26 -18.96
CA ARG A 191 -12.89 -15.16 -19.54
C ARG A 191 -12.31 -15.85 -20.76
N ASP A 192 -12.81 -17.05 -21.07
CA ASP A 192 -12.31 -17.92 -22.15
C ASP A 192 -12.31 -17.29 -23.54
N ASN A 193 -13.18 -16.32 -23.79
CA ASN A 193 -13.26 -15.58 -25.05
C ASN A 193 -12.13 -14.54 -25.22
N ILE A 194 -11.39 -14.22 -24.17
CA ILE A 194 -10.20 -13.34 -24.21
C ILE A 194 -8.98 -14.23 -24.45
N LYS A 195 -8.28 -14.01 -25.55
CA LYS A 195 -7.11 -14.82 -25.95
C LYS A 195 -5.80 -14.09 -25.85
N THR A 196 -5.83 -12.76 -25.98
CA THR A 196 -4.67 -11.89 -25.94
C THR A 196 -4.92 -10.68 -25.05
N MET A 197 -3.86 -9.97 -24.65
CA MET A 197 -4.01 -8.71 -23.91
C MET A 197 -4.79 -7.66 -24.74
N SER A 198 -4.68 -7.69 -26.05
CA SER A 198 -5.39 -6.77 -26.95
C SER A 198 -6.92 -6.95 -26.92
N ASP A 199 -7.40 -8.13 -26.58
CA ASP A 199 -8.84 -8.42 -26.46
C ASP A 199 -9.47 -7.74 -25.23
N LEU A 200 -8.65 -7.18 -24.34
CA LEU A 200 -9.09 -6.42 -23.17
C LEU A 200 -9.53 -4.98 -23.51
N ARG A 201 -9.30 -4.49 -24.74
CA ARG A 201 -9.79 -3.16 -25.15
C ARG A 201 -11.30 -3.05 -24.99
N GLY A 202 -11.74 -1.99 -24.30
CA GLY A 202 -13.15 -1.74 -23.97
C GLY A 202 -13.76 -2.70 -22.94
N LYS A 203 -12.97 -3.61 -22.39
CA LYS A 203 -13.44 -4.58 -21.38
C LYS A 203 -13.21 -4.08 -19.96
N THR A 204 -13.96 -4.66 -19.03
CA THR A 204 -13.80 -4.38 -17.60
C THR A 204 -12.82 -5.37 -16.99
N VAL A 205 -11.80 -4.84 -16.30
CA VAL A 205 -10.82 -5.60 -15.53
C VAL A 205 -10.87 -5.13 -14.08
N VAL A 206 -10.92 -6.08 -13.14
CA VAL A 206 -10.93 -5.79 -11.70
C VAL A 206 -9.59 -6.11 -11.06
N LEU A 207 -9.15 -5.25 -10.14
CA LEU A 207 -7.87 -5.38 -9.43
C LEU A 207 -7.81 -4.43 -8.21
N ALA A 208 -6.81 -4.62 -7.36
CA ALA A 208 -6.49 -3.64 -6.32
C ALA A 208 -5.63 -2.50 -6.88
N GLN A 209 -6.03 -1.25 -6.65
CA GLN A 209 -5.26 -0.08 -7.07
C GLN A 209 -3.99 0.07 -6.21
N ASN A 210 -2.92 0.62 -6.80
CA ASN A 210 -1.63 0.88 -6.13
C ASN A 210 -0.98 -0.38 -5.51
N SER A 211 -1.25 -1.53 -6.10
CA SER A 211 -0.73 -2.84 -5.71
C SER A 211 0.14 -3.44 -6.82
N PRO A 212 0.85 -4.56 -6.57
CA PRO A 212 1.54 -5.30 -7.62
C PRO A 212 0.66 -5.64 -8.81
N SER A 213 -0.61 -5.99 -8.56
CA SER A 213 -1.59 -6.27 -9.62
C SER A 213 -1.80 -5.08 -10.56
N HIS A 214 -1.79 -3.85 -10.02
CA HIS A 214 -1.96 -2.64 -10.82
C HIS A 214 -0.75 -2.41 -11.74
N PHE A 215 0.45 -2.51 -11.22
CA PHE A 215 1.66 -2.40 -12.02
C PHE A 215 1.72 -3.50 -13.09
N PHE A 216 1.40 -4.73 -12.72
CA PHE A 216 1.48 -5.90 -13.61
C PHE A 216 0.56 -5.74 -14.83
N ILE A 217 -0.70 -5.37 -14.63
CA ILE A 217 -1.63 -5.17 -15.77
C ILE A 217 -1.21 -4.00 -16.64
N LEU A 218 -0.78 -2.87 -16.06
CA LEU A 218 -0.32 -1.72 -16.84
C LEU A 218 0.88 -2.09 -17.72
N ASN A 219 1.84 -2.81 -17.16
CA ASN A 219 3.00 -3.29 -17.90
C ASN A 219 2.61 -4.26 -19.02
N ALA A 220 1.76 -5.24 -18.72
CA ALA A 220 1.30 -6.22 -19.71
C ALA A 220 0.52 -5.55 -20.87
N LEU A 221 -0.35 -4.59 -20.58
CA LEU A 221 -1.09 -3.84 -21.59
C LEU A 221 -0.16 -3.02 -22.49
N ILE A 222 0.76 -2.26 -21.89
CA ILE A 222 1.69 -1.40 -22.64
C ILE A 222 2.57 -2.25 -23.56
N ASN A 223 3.10 -3.37 -23.08
CA ASN A 223 3.90 -4.28 -23.88
C ASN A 223 3.10 -4.94 -25.01
N ALA A 224 1.79 -5.09 -24.87
CA ALA A 224 0.89 -5.56 -25.91
C ALA A 224 0.38 -4.44 -26.84
N GLY A 225 0.88 -3.21 -26.71
CA GLY A 225 0.44 -2.05 -27.49
C GLY A 225 -0.98 -1.57 -27.16
N VAL A 226 -1.46 -1.86 -25.95
CA VAL A 226 -2.77 -1.41 -25.45
C VAL A 226 -2.56 -0.26 -24.47
N GLN A 227 -3.21 0.87 -24.73
CA GLN A 227 -3.17 1.96 -23.77
C GLN A 227 -4.04 1.63 -22.55
N PRO A 228 -3.59 1.90 -21.31
CA PRO A 228 -4.41 1.66 -20.13
C PRO A 228 -5.80 2.32 -20.19
N ALA A 229 -5.91 3.48 -20.82
CA ALA A 229 -7.16 4.20 -21.01
C ALA A 229 -8.18 3.46 -21.91
N GLU A 230 -7.74 2.46 -22.68
CA GLU A 230 -8.61 1.63 -23.51
C GLU A 230 -9.29 0.48 -22.71
N VAL A 231 -8.96 0.35 -21.41
CA VAL A 231 -9.50 -0.71 -20.53
C VAL A 231 -10.27 -0.07 -19.38
N ASN A 232 -11.42 -0.62 -19.04
CA ASN A 232 -12.25 -0.13 -17.94
C ASN A 232 -11.83 -0.80 -16.64
N PHE A 233 -11.05 -0.11 -15.81
CA PHE A 233 -10.64 -0.64 -14.52
C PHE A 233 -11.72 -0.44 -13.45
N LYS A 234 -12.01 -1.52 -12.70
CA LYS A 234 -12.73 -1.49 -11.42
C LYS A 234 -11.75 -1.84 -10.31
N PHE A 235 -11.76 -1.07 -9.24
CA PHE A 235 -10.84 -1.28 -8.14
C PHE A 235 -11.53 -1.85 -6.91
N THR A 236 -10.80 -2.70 -6.19
CA THR A 236 -11.14 -3.22 -4.87
C THR A 236 -10.05 -2.85 -3.88
N GLN A 237 -10.31 -3.02 -2.61
CA GLN A 237 -9.36 -2.68 -1.55
C GLN A 237 -8.12 -3.59 -1.58
N ASP A 238 -8.31 -4.86 -1.92
CA ASP A 238 -7.24 -5.86 -2.04
C ASP A 238 -7.50 -6.80 -3.22
N ALA A 239 -6.53 -7.64 -3.53
CA ALA A 239 -6.56 -8.54 -4.68
C ALA A 239 -7.52 -9.73 -4.49
N PHE A 240 -7.82 -10.12 -3.25
CA PHE A 240 -8.74 -11.22 -2.98
C PHE A 240 -10.18 -10.80 -3.21
N GLN A 241 -10.52 -9.55 -2.84
CA GLN A 241 -11.80 -8.95 -3.20
C GLN A 241 -11.95 -8.82 -4.73
N ALA A 242 -10.87 -8.52 -5.46
CA ALA A 242 -10.91 -8.51 -6.92
C ALA A 242 -11.23 -9.90 -7.49
N ALA A 243 -10.64 -10.95 -6.93
CA ALA A 243 -10.94 -12.32 -7.32
C ALA A 243 -12.40 -12.71 -6.99
N ALA A 244 -12.91 -12.31 -5.83
CA ALA A 244 -14.31 -12.52 -5.45
C ALA A 244 -15.27 -11.80 -6.39
N ALA A 245 -14.99 -10.53 -6.74
CA ALA A 245 -15.80 -9.76 -7.68
C ALA A 245 -15.83 -10.40 -9.08
N PHE A 246 -14.67 -10.82 -9.58
CA PHE A 246 -14.58 -11.53 -10.86
C PHE A 246 -15.37 -12.84 -10.85
N ASN A 247 -15.30 -13.60 -9.77
CA ASN A 247 -16.05 -14.84 -9.66
C ASN A 247 -17.56 -14.59 -9.66
N ALA A 248 -18.03 -13.57 -8.95
CA ALA A 248 -19.45 -13.23 -8.80
C ALA A 248 -20.04 -12.55 -10.04
N ASP A 249 -19.35 -11.58 -10.64
CA ASP A 249 -19.82 -10.76 -11.77
C ASP A 249 -19.25 -11.27 -13.10
N LYS A 250 -20.10 -11.94 -13.89
CA LYS A 250 -19.70 -12.50 -15.19
C LYS A 250 -19.49 -11.44 -16.28
N SER A 251 -19.89 -10.19 -16.06
CA SER A 251 -19.62 -9.08 -16.99
C SER A 251 -18.17 -8.59 -16.91
N ILE A 252 -17.45 -8.89 -15.83
CA ILE A 252 -16.03 -8.59 -15.67
C ILE A 252 -15.24 -9.57 -16.54
N ALA A 253 -14.46 -9.03 -17.49
CA ALA A 253 -13.72 -9.81 -18.46
C ALA A 253 -12.37 -10.31 -17.95
N GLY A 254 -11.76 -9.58 -17.00
CA GLY A 254 -10.45 -9.90 -16.43
C GLY A 254 -10.33 -9.58 -14.97
N CYS A 255 -9.46 -10.32 -14.28
CA CYS A 255 -9.07 -10.10 -12.89
C CYS A 255 -7.55 -10.19 -12.78
N VAL A 256 -6.95 -9.26 -12.05
CA VAL A 256 -5.54 -9.33 -11.69
C VAL A 256 -5.43 -9.54 -10.20
N SER A 257 -4.81 -10.65 -9.83
CA SER A 257 -4.66 -11.08 -8.45
C SER A 257 -3.40 -11.94 -8.31
N TRP A 258 -3.26 -12.60 -7.18
CA TRP A 258 -2.18 -13.54 -6.92
C TRP A 258 -2.67 -14.87 -6.36
N ALA A 259 -1.74 -15.78 -6.18
CA ALA A 259 -2.01 -17.12 -5.65
C ALA A 259 -2.51 -17.04 -4.19
N PRO A 260 -3.47 -17.91 -3.78
CA PRO A 260 -3.95 -19.06 -4.56
C PRO A 260 -5.08 -18.74 -5.55
N ASP A 261 -5.69 -17.54 -5.48
CA ASP A 261 -6.94 -17.21 -6.16
C ASP A 261 -6.84 -17.29 -7.69
N ILE A 262 -5.73 -16.84 -8.29
CA ILE A 262 -5.54 -16.94 -9.75
C ILE A 262 -5.66 -18.37 -10.26
N TYR A 263 -5.12 -19.34 -9.54
CA TYR A 263 -5.18 -20.75 -9.90
C TYR A 263 -6.55 -21.37 -9.62
N ASN A 264 -7.23 -20.91 -8.59
CA ASN A 264 -8.60 -21.36 -8.30
C ASN A 264 -9.58 -20.81 -9.32
N LEU A 265 -9.43 -19.54 -9.73
CA LEU A 265 -10.25 -18.94 -10.77
C LEU A 265 -10.01 -19.57 -12.14
N GLU A 266 -8.76 -19.91 -12.48
CA GLU A 266 -8.41 -20.59 -13.72
C GLU A 266 -9.11 -21.94 -13.86
N LYS A 267 -9.20 -22.70 -12.76
CA LYS A 267 -9.87 -24.03 -12.76
C LYS A 267 -11.38 -23.93 -12.98
N ALA A 268 -11.98 -22.76 -12.75
CA ALA A 268 -13.41 -22.56 -12.96
C ALA A 268 -13.73 -22.52 -14.45
N LYS A 269 -14.76 -23.27 -14.84
CA LYS A 269 -15.22 -23.32 -16.24
C LYS A 269 -15.53 -21.92 -16.79
N GLY A 270 -15.02 -21.62 -17.96
CA GLY A 270 -15.22 -20.34 -18.64
C GLY A 270 -14.16 -19.29 -18.32
N ASN A 271 -13.10 -19.66 -17.60
CA ASN A 271 -11.97 -18.82 -17.29
C ASN A 271 -10.65 -19.43 -17.80
N ARG A 272 -9.65 -18.59 -17.94
CA ARG A 272 -8.28 -19.00 -18.25
C ARG A 272 -7.27 -18.05 -17.63
N LEU A 273 -6.11 -18.55 -17.29
CA LEU A 273 -4.95 -17.76 -16.90
C LEU A 273 -4.24 -17.27 -18.17
N LEU A 274 -4.27 -15.97 -18.42
CA LEU A 274 -3.74 -15.38 -19.65
C LEU A 274 -2.23 -15.15 -19.55
N VAL A 275 -1.79 -14.54 -18.45
CA VAL A 275 -0.39 -14.18 -18.18
C VAL A 275 -0.11 -14.36 -16.70
N THR A 276 1.08 -14.83 -16.38
CA THR A 276 1.63 -14.88 -15.02
C THR A 276 2.99 -14.22 -14.94
N THR A 277 3.47 -13.93 -13.75
CA THR A 277 4.83 -13.45 -13.54
C THR A 277 5.91 -14.45 -13.98
N ALA A 278 5.60 -15.75 -14.10
CA ALA A 278 6.49 -16.74 -14.69
C ALA A 278 6.60 -16.63 -16.22
N THR A 279 5.59 -16.09 -16.88
CA THR A 279 5.53 -15.98 -18.35
C THR A 279 5.71 -14.54 -18.85
N ALA A 280 5.60 -13.54 -17.97
CA ALA A 280 5.64 -12.13 -18.31
C ALA A 280 6.99 -11.64 -18.87
N ASN A 281 8.07 -12.36 -18.64
CA ASN A 281 9.38 -12.08 -19.24
C ASN A 281 9.44 -12.29 -20.77
N LYS A 282 8.35 -12.74 -21.36
CA LYS A 282 8.17 -12.90 -22.80
C LYS A 282 7.25 -11.83 -23.40
N LEU A 283 6.80 -10.87 -22.58
CA LEU A 283 5.99 -9.72 -23.00
C LEU A 283 6.88 -8.59 -23.50
#